data_65d2e4f972d89e83f326f15d0f3e1813
#
_entry.id   65d2e4f972d89e83f326f15d0f3e1813
#
_cell.length_a   1.000
_cell.length_b   1.000
_cell.length_c   1.000
_cell.angle_alpha   90.00
_cell.angle_beta   90.00
_cell.angle_gamma   90.00
#
_symmetry.space_group_name_H-M   'P 1'
#
loop_
_entity.id
_entity.type
_entity.pdbx_description
1 polymer ?
#
loop_
_entity_poly.entity_id
_entity_poly.type
_entity_poly.pdbx_seq_one_letter_code
_entity_poly.pdbx_strand_id
1 'polypeptide(L)'
;MRHQKKKITLDRNKAARRSLMANLAESLIIYEKIKTTKAKAKALRPMVEKLITRAKTSDLHARRELMKVLYTDNVIKKMLEVIGPRYKDREGGYTRIIKIAGNRVGDGSEEAIIELVK
;
A
#
# COMPACT_ATOMS: atom_id res chain seq x y z
N MET A 1 -18.37 -5.73 -23.37
CA MET A 1 -17.14 -5.36 -24.09
C MET A 1 -16.20 -4.55 -23.20
N ARG A 2 -14.92 -4.86 -23.27
CA ARG A 2 -13.92 -4.23 -22.41
C ARG A 2 -13.32 -3.00 -23.12
N HIS A 3 -13.64 -1.81 -22.66
CA HIS A 3 -13.15 -0.57 -23.26
C HIS A 3 -11.93 -0.05 -22.47
N GLN A 4 -10.75 -0.61 -22.72
CA GLN A 4 -9.49 -0.19 -22.10
C GLN A 4 -9.57 0.00 -20.57
N LYS A 5 -10.29 -0.87 -19.88
CA LYS A 5 -10.43 -0.78 -18.44
C LYS A 5 -9.11 -1.18 -17.77
N LYS A 6 -8.51 -0.24 -17.08
CA LYS A 6 -7.23 -0.44 -16.37
C LYS A 6 -7.42 -0.63 -14.86
N LYS A 7 -8.66 -0.55 -14.40
CA LYS A 7 -8.98 -0.63 -12.99
C LYS A 7 -8.84 -2.06 -12.45
N ILE A 8 -8.07 -2.22 -11.38
CA ILE A 8 -7.90 -3.49 -10.69
C ILE A 8 -9.02 -3.63 -9.68
N THR A 9 -9.85 -4.67 -9.84
CA THR A 9 -11.04 -4.88 -8.99
C THR A 9 -10.84 -5.94 -7.91
N LEU A 10 -9.90 -6.87 -8.08
CA LEU A 10 -9.64 -7.99 -7.16
C LEU A 10 -10.93 -8.79 -6.85
N ASP A 11 -11.84 -8.90 -7.84
CA ASP A 11 -13.13 -9.59 -7.74
C ASP A 11 -13.98 -9.10 -6.55
N ARG A 12 -13.91 -7.81 -6.24
CA ARG A 12 -14.66 -7.22 -5.12
C ARG A 12 -15.40 -5.97 -5.57
N ASN A 13 -16.51 -5.67 -4.89
CA ASN A 13 -17.20 -4.41 -5.10
C ASN A 13 -16.35 -3.25 -4.53
N LYS A 14 -16.75 -2.02 -4.82
CA LYS A 14 -15.98 -0.82 -4.46
C LYS A 14 -15.71 -0.72 -2.94
N ALA A 15 -16.72 -0.98 -2.12
CA ALA A 15 -16.58 -0.85 -0.66
C ALA A 15 -15.64 -1.90 -0.09
N ALA A 16 -15.80 -3.17 -0.49
CA ALA A 16 -14.94 -4.26 -0.02
C ALA A 16 -13.49 -4.08 -0.48
N ARG A 17 -13.30 -3.65 -1.72
CA ARG A 17 -11.95 -3.38 -2.25
C ARG A 17 -11.28 -2.24 -1.51
N ARG A 18 -12.00 -1.16 -1.22
CA ARG A 18 -11.49 -0.02 -0.48
C ARG A 18 -11.02 -0.43 0.92
N SER A 19 -11.82 -1.23 1.63
CA SER A 19 -11.46 -1.74 2.96
C SER A 19 -10.24 -2.65 2.90
N LEU A 20 -10.17 -3.53 1.92
CA LEU A 20 -9.03 -4.42 1.74
C LEU A 20 -7.74 -3.64 1.53
N MET A 21 -7.77 -2.66 0.64
CA MET A 21 -6.59 -1.87 0.31
C MET A 21 -6.14 -1.01 1.50
N ALA A 22 -7.08 -0.43 2.24
CA ALA A 22 -6.77 0.34 3.44
C ALA A 22 -6.10 -0.53 4.50
N ASN A 23 -6.63 -1.72 4.75
CA ASN A 23 -6.06 -2.65 5.73
C ASN A 23 -4.67 -3.14 5.32
N LEU A 24 -4.46 -3.43 4.05
CA LEU A 24 -3.15 -3.83 3.56
C LEU A 24 -2.14 -2.69 3.68
N ALA A 25 -2.56 -1.46 3.36
CA ALA A 25 -1.70 -0.30 3.49
C ALA A 25 -1.29 -0.05 4.95
N GLU A 26 -2.24 -0.16 5.88
CA GLU A 26 -1.95 -0.01 7.30
C GLU A 26 -0.98 -1.07 7.79
N SER A 27 -1.17 -2.32 7.40
CA SER A 27 -0.26 -3.41 7.76
C SER A 27 1.15 -3.17 7.22
N LEU A 28 1.26 -2.72 5.98
CA LEU A 28 2.55 -2.42 5.38
C LEU A 28 3.27 -1.29 6.11
N ILE A 29 2.54 -0.25 6.50
CA ILE A 29 3.13 0.88 7.21
C ILE A 29 3.61 0.47 8.60
N ILE A 30 2.81 -0.31 9.32
CA ILE A 30 3.16 -0.74 10.69
C ILE A 30 4.33 -1.72 10.69
N TYR A 31 4.26 -2.76 9.87
CA TYR A 31 5.26 -3.83 9.86
C TYR A 31 6.39 -3.60 8.86
N GLU A 32 6.22 -2.64 7.97
CA GLU A 32 7.17 -2.27 6.90
C GLU A 32 7.44 -3.39 5.89
N LYS A 33 6.88 -4.56 6.09
CA LYS A 33 7.05 -5.72 5.24
C LYS A 33 5.88 -6.66 5.46
N ILE A 34 5.15 -7.00 4.40
CA ILE A 34 4.04 -7.96 4.50
C ILE A 34 4.12 -8.98 3.35
N LYS A 35 3.59 -10.16 3.63
CA LYS A 35 3.44 -11.22 2.64
C LYS A 35 1.97 -11.29 2.22
N THR A 36 1.72 -11.24 0.92
CA THR A 36 0.36 -11.28 0.39
C THR A 36 0.38 -11.91 -1.00
N THR A 37 -0.78 -11.99 -1.66
CA THR A 37 -0.81 -12.47 -3.04
C THR A 37 -0.16 -11.43 -3.96
N LYS A 38 0.41 -11.92 -5.05
CA LYS A 38 1.07 -11.06 -6.06
C LYS A 38 0.12 -9.99 -6.58
N ALA A 39 -1.15 -10.35 -6.85
CA ALA A 39 -2.15 -9.41 -7.35
C ALA A 39 -2.42 -8.28 -6.35
N LYS A 40 -2.56 -8.61 -5.07
CA LYS A 40 -2.78 -7.63 -4.02
C LYS A 40 -1.57 -6.71 -3.85
N ALA A 41 -0.36 -7.27 -3.89
CA ALA A 41 0.86 -6.48 -3.78
C ALA A 41 0.98 -5.48 -4.93
N LYS A 42 0.70 -5.91 -6.15
CA LYS A 42 0.73 -5.02 -7.31
C LYS A 42 -0.32 -3.90 -7.25
N ALA A 43 -1.50 -4.21 -6.72
CA ALA A 43 -2.55 -3.21 -6.56
C ALA A 43 -2.21 -2.21 -5.44
N LEU A 44 -1.58 -2.68 -4.37
CA LEU A 44 -1.24 -1.88 -3.20
C LEU A 44 -0.12 -0.87 -3.47
N ARG A 45 0.86 -1.25 -4.26
CA ARG A 45 2.07 -0.45 -4.50
C ARG A 45 1.78 0.98 -4.93
N PRO A 46 1.00 1.25 -5.99
CA PRO A 46 0.75 2.64 -6.40
C PRO A 46 0.07 3.47 -5.32
N MET A 47 -0.86 2.87 -4.59
CA MET A 47 -1.60 3.53 -3.53
C MET A 47 -0.67 3.96 -2.39
N VAL A 48 0.15 3.04 -1.89
CA VAL A 48 1.06 3.32 -0.78
C VAL A 48 2.11 4.36 -1.18
N GLU A 49 2.63 4.28 -2.39
CA GLU A 49 3.62 5.25 -2.85
C GLU A 49 3.06 6.67 -2.91
N LYS A 50 1.81 6.81 -3.34
CA LYS A 50 1.13 8.12 -3.31
C LYS A 50 0.95 8.63 -1.89
N LEU A 51 0.58 7.75 -0.96
CA LEU A 51 0.43 8.12 0.44
C LEU A 51 1.76 8.58 1.05
N ILE A 52 2.84 7.91 0.75
CA ILE A 52 4.18 8.30 1.22
C ILE A 52 4.58 9.67 0.67
N THR A 53 4.33 9.90 -0.61
CA THR A 53 4.63 11.19 -1.23
C THR A 53 3.88 12.32 -0.52
N ARG A 54 2.61 12.13 -0.18
CA ARG A 54 1.83 13.11 0.56
C ARG A 54 2.36 13.32 1.98
N ALA A 55 2.76 12.24 2.64
CA ALA A 55 3.27 12.28 4.01
C ALA A 55 4.57 13.07 4.14
N LYS A 56 5.31 13.22 3.06
CA LYS A 56 6.60 13.93 3.07
C LYS A 56 6.46 15.41 3.42
N THR A 57 5.33 16.03 3.16
CA THR A 57 5.11 17.44 3.49
C THR A 57 4.78 17.65 4.97
N SER A 58 4.24 16.66 5.64
CA SER A 58 3.93 16.64 7.08
C SER A 58 3.09 17.83 7.58
N ASP A 59 2.26 18.42 6.73
CA ASP A 59 1.39 19.52 7.11
C ASP A 59 -0.04 19.02 7.43
N LEU A 60 -0.90 19.95 7.83
CA LEU A 60 -2.29 19.63 8.15
C LEU A 60 -3.04 19.06 6.94
N HIS A 61 -2.78 19.57 5.76
CA HIS A 61 -3.38 19.08 4.52
C HIS A 61 -2.99 17.63 4.25
N ALA A 62 -1.70 17.29 4.43
CA ALA A 62 -1.22 15.92 4.28
C ALA A 62 -1.94 14.99 5.24
N ARG A 63 -2.09 15.39 6.51
CA ARG A 63 -2.79 14.59 7.50
C ARG A 63 -4.24 14.34 7.08
N ARG A 64 -4.94 15.36 6.62
CA ARG A 64 -6.33 15.23 6.15
C ARG A 64 -6.45 14.29 4.96
N GLU A 65 -5.52 14.37 4.02
CA GLU A 65 -5.51 13.48 2.85
C GLU A 65 -5.27 12.01 3.26
N LEU A 66 -4.37 11.78 4.21
CA LEU A 66 -4.12 10.43 4.73
C LEU A 66 -5.34 9.88 5.47
N MET A 67 -6.06 10.72 6.20
CA MET A 67 -7.27 10.33 6.94
C MET A 67 -8.40 9.86 6.01
N LYS A 68 -8.41 10.29 4.76
CA LYS A 68 -9.40 9.84 3.78
C LYS A 68 -9.22 8.38 3.37
N VAL A 69 -8.04 7.83 3.56
CA VAL A 69 -7.68 6.49 3.11
C VAL A 69 -7.39 5.55 4.28
N LEU A 70 -6.63 6.02 5.26
CA LEU A 70 -6.22 5.23 6.41
C LEU A 70 -7.16 5.45 7.58
N TYR A 71 -7.48 4.40 8.33
CA TYR A 71 -8.49 4.45 9.39
C TYR A 71 -7.91 4.67 10.78
N THR A 72 -6.66 4.28 11.01
CA THR A 72 -6.06 4.26 12.34
C THR A 72 -5.13 5.45 12.56
N ASP A 73 -5.31 6.18 13.66
CA ASP A 73 -4.47 7.34 13.99
C ASP A 73 -3.00 6.98 14.15
N ASN A 74 -2.70 5.82 14.72
CA ASN A 74 -1.31 5.37 14.90
C ASN A 74 -0.58 5.20 13.58
N VAL A 75 -1.27 4.70 12.56
CA VAL A 75 -0.71 4.55 11.22
C VAL A 75 -0.42 5.90 10.59
N ILE A 76 -1.38 6.82 10.70
CA ILE A 76 -1.23 8.19 10.17
C ILE A 76 -0.07 8.90 10.86
N LYS A 77 0.04 8.74 12.17
CA LYS A 77 1.14 9.30 12.96
C LYS A 77 2.49 8.78 12.50
N LYS A 78 2.58 7.46 12.31
CA LYS A 78 3.82 6.84 11.80
C LYS A 78 4.17 7.36 10.41
N MET A 79 3.18 7.51 9.54
CA MET A 79 3.39 8.08 8.20
C MET A 79 4.00 9.48 8.27
N LEU A 80 3.46 10.34 9.10
CA LEU A 80 3.90 11.73 9.19
C LEU A 80 5.22 11.91 9.95
N GLU A 81 5.42 11.14 11.02
CA GLU A 81 6.56 11.32 11.92
C GLU A 81 7.77 10.46 11.56
N VAL A 82 7.56 9.29 10.95
CA VAL A 82 8.64 8.33 10.67
C VAL A 82 8.85 8.13 9.18
N ILE A 83 7.81 7.74 8.46
CA ILE A 83 7.92 7.36 7.04
C ILE A 83 8.18 8.58 6.16
N GLY A 84 7.42 9.67 6.35
CA GLY A 84 7.60 10.91 5.59
C GLY A 84 9.04 11.43 5.66
N PRO A 85 9.57 11.66 6.87
CA PRO A 85 10.96 12.09 7.02
C PRO A 85 12.00 11.12 6.47
N ARG A 86 11.75 9.81 6.57
CA ARG A 86 12.66 8.77 6.04
C ARG A 86 12.89 8.94 4.54
N TYR A 87 11.85 9.29 3.80
CA TYR A 87 11.90 9.36 2.33
C TYR A 87 11.92 10.80 1.80
N LYS A 88 12.25 11.75 2.63
CA LYS A 88 12.23 13.17 2.27
C LYS A 88 13.03 13.47 1.00
N ASP A 89 14.20 12.86 0.86
CA ASP A 89 15.11 13.10 -0.27
C ASP A 89 14.93 12.09 -1.41
N ARG A 90 13.94 11.22 -1.32
CA ARG A 90 13.68 10.20 -2.32
C ARG A 90 12.42 10.52 -3.12
N GLU A 91 12.54 10.54 -4.43
CA GLU A 91 11.43 10.89 -5.34
C GLU A 91 10.77 9.66 -5.93
N GLY A 92 10.02 8.92 -5.12
CA GLY A 92 9.34 7.71 -5.57
C GLY A 92 10.15 6.45 -5.34
N GLY A 93 9.60 5.31 -5.75
CA GLY A 93 10.26 4.02 -5.56
C GLY A 93 10.46 3.65 -4.10
N TYR A 94 9.49 3.95 -3.25
CA TYR A 94 9.58 3.71 -1.80
C TYR A 94 9.33 2.27 -1.42
N THR A 95 8.74 1.49 -2.32
CA THR A 95 8.36 0.10 -2.05
C THR A 95 9.03 -0.85 -3.04
N ARG A 96 9.13 -2.10 -2.64
CA ARG A 96 9.71 -3.14 -3.45
C ARG A 96 8.86 -4.40 -3.31
N ILE A 97 8.61 -5.10 -4.42
CA ILE A 97 7.87 -6.35 -4.43
C ILE A 97 8.84 -7.47 -4.74
N ILE A 98 8.91 -8.46 -3.86
CA ILE A 98 9.76 -9.65 -4.02
C ILE A 98 8.86 -10.84 -4.25
N LYS A 99 8.99 -11.49 -5.40
CA LYS A 99 8.20 -12.70 -5.71
C LYS A 99 8.70 -13.88 -4.87
N ILE A 100 7.75 -14.65 -4.34
CA ILE A 100 8.07 -15.87 -3.61
C ILE A 100 8.05 -17.04 -4.59
N ALA A 101 9.06 -17.90 -4.54
CA ALA A 101 9.12 -19.09 -5.38
C ALA A 101 8.02 -20.06 -4.97
N GLY A 102 7.38 -20.71 -5.96
CA GLY A 102 6.28 -21.63 -5.74
C GLY A 102 4.94 -20.93 -5.53
N ASN A 103 3.92 -21.70 -5.35
CA ASN A 103 2.55 -21.23 -5.17
C ASN A 103 2.04 -21.59 -3.79
N ARG A 104 1.04 -20.85 -3.32
CA ARG A 104 0.42 -21.10 -2.01
C ARG A 104 -0.27 -22.48 -2.01
N VAL A 105 -0.05 -23.25 -0.94
CA VAL A 105 -0.71 -24.52 -0.76
C VAL A 105 -2.21 -24.31 -0.58
N GLY A 106 -3.01 -25.07 -1.30
CA GLY A 106 -4.46 -24.98 -1.25
C GLY A 106 -5.06 -24.40 -2.53
N ASP A 107 -4.88 -23.11 -2.78
CA ASP A 107 -5.47 -22.44 -3.95
C ASP A 107 -4.49 -22.19 -5.10
N GLY A 108 -3.22 -22.46 -4.91
CA GLY A 108 -2.21 -22.28 -5.95
C GLY A 108 -1.90 -20.83 -6.28
N SER A 109 -2.30 -19.88 -5.45
CA SER A 109 -2.06 -18.45 -5.68
C SER A 109 -0.56 -18.12 -5.62
N GLU A 110 -0.13 -17.26 -6.55
CA GLU A 110 1.22 -16.69 -6.48
C GLU A 110 1.29 -15.70 -5.34
N GLU A 111 2.36 -15.78 -4.54
CA GLU A 111 2.57 -14.90 -3.41
C GLU A 111 3.77 -13.98 -3.63
N ALA A 112 3.77 -12.87 -2.94
CA ALA A 112 4.87 -11.92 -2.98
C ALA A 112 5.00 -11.22 -1.62
N ILE A 113 6.18 -10.68 -1.38
CA ILE A 113 6.43 -9.81 -0.24
C ILE A 113 6.53 -8.39 -0.77
N ILE A 114 5.74 -7.48 -0.21
CA ILE A 114 5.89 -6.05 -0.47
C ILE A 114 6.51 -5.43 0.77
N GLU A 115 7.55 -4.62 0.58
CA GLU A 115 8.26 -4.00 1.69
C GLU A 115 8.67 -2.58 1.37
N LEU A 116 8.88 -1.79 2.43
CA LEU A 116 9.42 -0.45 2.30
C LEU A 116 10.94 -0.53 2.10
N VAL A 117 11.43 0.22 1.14
CA VAL A 117 12.88 0.28 0.85
C VAL A 117 13.57 1.09 1.95
N LYS A 118 14.70 0.61 2.42
CA LYS A 118 15.48 1.34 3.43
C LYS A 118 16.49 2.28 2.81
#